data_07440b793473a218926f7589362344d9
#
_entry.id   07440b793473a218926f7589362344d9
#
_cell.length_a   1.000
_cell.length_b   1.000
_cell.length_c   1.000
_cell.angle_alpha   90.00
_cell.angle_beta   90.00
_cell.angle_gamma   90.00
#
_symmetry.space_group_name_H-M   'P 1'
#
loop_
_entity.id
_entity.type
_entity.pdbx_description
1 polymer ?
#
loop_
_entity_poly.entity_id
_entity_poly.type
_entity_poly.pdbx_seq_one_letter_code
_entity_poly.pdbx_strand_id
1 'polypeptide(L)'
;MSAEKMISVVFYILVAVLTIYLASKVQACRQIQEKTSAYTIGGLQTRRYFQNRLYLTGIFGILFLCSALRFGIGNDYRQYTQTAHEAYVGGYVVTEAGFNWLVRILYTLSGGEYYELVFAVFAFVTLFIFLKAFYEQSTDFAFTYFLFMTLGLYFQTYNTVRYYLALAIALYAMRYVLGRDLIKFVFWILLAALFHKSVLLTIPVYWIASFAWKKWMVIAGFVFSAGCFLAKGLILKIALFLYPSYENTVYLEGGTNPISILRGVLVLGLYLWYHKRYVRAKEDRELLFYAQLNLLSVVVCVFFSFLPVVTRIAYYFSITQLLMIPKMVGGIEEEKLRRLVTGIVAIACVVLFAIFLAGADKPGVGLLPYRSWLFEAERYIYK
;
A
#
# COMPACT_ATOMS: atom_id res chain seq x y z
N MET A 1 -13.92 16.91 -19.84
CA MET A 1 -12.60 16.26 -19.73
C MET A 1 -11.91 16.43 -21.07
N SER A 2 -10.64 16.88 -21.13
CA SER A 2 -9.91 17.01 -22.40
C SER A 2 -9.67 15.64 -23.04
N ALA A 3 -9.42 15.59 -24.37
CA ALA A 3 -9.12 14.35 -25.08
C ALA A 3 -7.90 13.62 -24.48
N GLU A 4 -6.85 14.34 -24.10
CA GLU A 4 -5.65 13.78 -23.46
C GLU A 4 -5.96 13.09 -22.13
N LYS A 5 -6.81 13.70 -21.28
CA LYS A 5 -7.23 13.09 -20.02
C LYS A 5 -8.05 11.82 -20.25
N MET A 6 -8.91 11.82 -21.27
CA MET A 6 -9.70 10.65 -21.63
C MET A 6 -8.82 9.49 -22.13
N ILE A 7 -7.85 9.77 -22.99
CA ILE A 7 -6.87 8.77 -23.46
C ILE A 7 -6.10 8.20 -22.28
N SER A 8 -5.70 9.04 -21.32
CA SER A 8 -4.96 8.62 -20.13
C SER A 8 -5.78 7.74 -19.20
N VAL A 9 -7.08 8.01 -19.04
CA VAL A 9 -8.00 7.14 -18.30
C VAL A 9 -8.11 5.77 -18.97
N VAL A 10 -8.29 5.74 -20.29
CA VAL A 10 -8.31 4.48 -21.05
C VAL A 10 -6.99 3.73 -20.90
N PHE A 11 -5.87 4.41 -20.97
CA PHE A 11 -4.54 3.82 -20.75
C PHE A 11 -4.44 3.16 -19.36
N TYR A 12 -4.86 3.84 -18.28
CA TYR A 12 -4.84 3.27 -16.92
C TYR A 12 -5.78 2.06 -16.78
N ILE A 13 -6.94 2.09 -17.41
CA ILE A 13 -7.86 0.95 -17.45
C ILE A 13 -7.21 -0.23 -18.18
N LEU A 14 -6.59 0.02 -19.35
CA LEU A 14 -5.91 -1.04 -20.11
C LEU A 14 -4.75 -1.65 -19.33
N VAL A 15 -3.93 -0.84 -18.65
CA VAL A 15 -2.86 -1.33 -17.76
C VAL A 15 -3.45 -2.21 -16.65
N ALA A 16 -4.53 -1.75 -16.00
CA ALA A 16 -5.18 -2.53 -14.95
C ALA A 16 -5.73 -3.86 -15.47
N VAL A 17 -6.51 -3.84 -16.55
CA VAL A 17 -7.13 -5.04 -17.14
C VAL A 17 -6.08 -6.05 -17.60
N LEU A 18 -5.06 -5.59 -18.34
CA LEU A 18 -4.00 -6.47 -18.84
C LEU A 18 -3.22 -7.13 -17.69
N THR A 19 -2.84 -6.36 -16.70
CA THR A 19 -2.05 -6.90 -15.57
C THR A 19 -2.90 -7.76 -14.63
N ILE A 20 -4.19 -7.47 -14.43
CA ILE A 20 -5.13 -8.35 -13.71
C ILE A 20 -5.33 -9.67 -14.47
N TYR A 21 -5.43 -9.62 -15.80
CA TYR A 21 -5.48 -10.83 -16.61
C TYR A 21 -4.21 -11.68 -16.43
N LEU A 22 -3.02 -11.10 -16.48
CA LEU A 22 -1.77 -11.82 -16.22
C LEU A 22 -1.75 -12.37 -14.77
N ALA A 23 -2.21 -11.59 -13.80
CA ALA A 23 -2.29 -12.01 -12.41
C ALA A 23 -3.23 -13.22 -12.20
N SER A 24 -4.31 -13.34 -13.00
CA SER A 24 -5.22 -14.48 -12.95
C SER A 24 -4.55 -15.82 -13.33
N LYS A 25 -3.37 -15.77 -13.97
CA LYS A 25 -2.57 -16.96 -14.32
C LYS A 25 -1.54 -17.32 -13.25
N VAL A 26 -1.29 -16.45 -12.28
CA VAL A 26 -0.33 -16.66 -11.19
C VAL A 26 -1.01 -17.42 -10.05
N GLN A 27 -0.38 -18.48 -9.56
CA GLN A 27 -0.80 -19.19 -8.35
C GLN A 27 0.05 -18.72 -7.16
N ALA A 28 -0.59 -18.33 -6.06
CA ALA A 28 0.11 -17.93 -4.85
C ALA A 28 1.01 -19.06 -4.32
N CYS A 29 2.12 -18.70 -3.67
CA CYS A 29 3.07 -19.69 -3.14
C CYS A 29 2.40 -20.67 -2.17
N ARG A 30 1.49 -20.17 -1.30
CA ARG A 30 0.71 -21.01 -0.37
C ARG A 30 -0.18 -22.03 -1.08
N GLN A 31 -0.83 -21.67 -2.17
CA GLN A 31 -1.68 -22.55 -2.96
C GLN A 31 -0.86 -23.69 -3.62
N ILE A 32 0.38 -23.41 -4.00
CA ILE A 32 1.27 -24.42 -4.56
C ILE A 32 1.70 -25.41 -3.47
N GLN A 33 2.06 -24.91 -2.28
CA GLN A 33 2.48 -25.74 -1.14
C GLN A 33 1.36 -26.66 -0.66
N GLU A 34 0.13 -26.17 -0.51
CA GLU A 34 -1.03 -26.97 -0.11
C GLU A 34 -1.34 -28.10 -1.11
N LYS A 35 -1.30 -27.80 -2.41
CA LYS A 35 -1.55 -28.79 -3.46
C LYS A 35 -0.43 -29.83 -3.58
N THR A 36 0.80 -29.46 -3.22
CA THR A 36 1.97 -30.35 -3.32
C THR A 36 2.10 -31.30 -2.16
N SER A 37 1.58 -30.94 -0.98
CA SER A 37 1.48 -31.86 0.18
C SER A 37 0.69 -33.14 -0.16
N ALA A 38 -0.13 -33.10 -1.20
CA ALA A 38 -0.95 -34.23 -1.61
C ALA A 38 -0.28 -35.19 -2.64
N TYR A 39 0.60 -34.68 -3.55
CA TYR A 39 1.27 -35.53 -4.56
C TYR A 39 2.56 -34.87 -5.08
N THR A 40 3.73 -35.46 -4.75
CA THR A 40 5.02 -34.95 -5.20
C THR A 40 5.39 -35.49 -6.58
N ILE A 41 5.23 -34.69 -7.62
CA ILE A 41 5.93 -34.93 -8.91
C ILE A 41 6.77 -33.67 -9.18
N GLY A 42 8.07 -33.73 -8.91
CA GLY A 42 9.01 -32.60 -8.98
C GLY A 42 9.00 -31.80 -10.30
N GLY A 43 8.71 -32.47 -11.44
CA GLY A 43 8.62 -31.79 -12.74
C GLY A 43 7.44 -30.82 -12.91
N LEU A 44 6.29 -31.10 -12.31
CA LEU A 44 5.10 -30.23 -12.39
C LEU A 44 5.27 -28.96 -11.55
N GLN A 45 5.95 -29.07 -10.40
CA GLN A 45 6.29 -27.89 -9.58
C GLN A 45 7.20 -26.94 -10.35
N THR A 46 8.28 -27.44 -10.95
CA THR A 46 9.25 -26.62 -11.68
C THR A 46 8.57 -25.85 -12.82
N ARG A 47 7.68 -26.50 -13.59
CA ARG A 47 6.94 -25.85 -14.66
C ARG A 47 6.01 -24.73 -14.15
N ARG A 48 5.30 -24.94 -13.04
CA ARG A 48 4.41 -23.93 -12.44
C ARG A 48 5.20 -22.74 -11.89
N TYR A 49 6.30 -22.98 -11.20
CA TYR A 49 7.18 -21.90 -10.75
C TYR A 49 7.73 -21.07 -11.89
N PHE A 50 8.12 -21.72 -12.99
CA PHE A 50 8.57 -21.01 -14.19
C PHE A 50 7.47 -20.17 -14.83
N GLN A 51 6.26 -20.72 -14.97
CA GLN A 51 5.10 -19.99 -15.48
C GLN A 51 4.75 -18.79 -14.58
N ASN A 52 4.71 -18.97 -13.27
CA ASN A 52 4.48 -17.87 -12.33
C ASN A 52 5.54 -16.78 -12.49
N ARG A 53 6.83 -17.14 -12.60
CA ARG A 53 7.89 -16.15 -12.82
C ARG A 53 7.69 -15.38 -14.11
N LEU A 54 7.30 -16.04 -15.19
CA LEU A 54 7.04 -15.38 -16.47
C LEU A 54 5.91 -14.34 -16.34
N TYR A 55 4.76 -14.74 -15.76
CA TYR A 55 3.64 -13.81 -15.57
C TYR A 55 3.98 -12.69 -14.58
N LEU A 56 4.66 -12.98 -13.48
CA LEU A 56 5.11 -11.96 -12.52
C LEU A 56 6.10 -10.97 -13.16
N THR A 57 7.02 -11.45 -14.00
CA THR A 57 7.94 -10.59 -14.74
C THR A 57 7.18 -9.72 -15.74
N GLY A 58 6.18 -10.26 -16.44
CA GLY A 58 5.32 -9.48 -17.34
C GLY A 58 4.54 -8.38 -16.59
N ILE A 59 3.90 -8.72 -15.46
CA ILE A 59 3.21 -7.75 -14.60
C ILE A 59 4.20 -6.67 -14.12
N PHE A 60 5.33 -7.09 -13.57
CA PHE A 60 6.37 -6.20 -13.08
C PHE A 60 6.86 -5.26 -14.17
N GLY A 61 7.18 -5.79 -15.36
CA GLY A 61 7.68 -5.00 -16.49
C GLY A 61 6.68 -3.93 -16.93
N ILE A 62 5.40 -4.28 -17.09
CA ILE A 62 4.37 -3.32 -17.47
C ILE A 62 4.22 -2.22 -16.42
N LEU A 63 4.07 -2.58 -15.15
CA LEU A 63 3.89 -1.61 -14.07
C LEU A 63 5.15 -0.74 -13.88
N PHE A 64 6.33 -1.36 -13.95
CA PHE A 64 7.60 -0.66 -13.83
C PHE A 64 7.79 0.37 -14.95
N LEU A 65 7.56 0.00 -16.21
CA LEU A 65 7.67 0.93 -17.33
C LEU A 65 6.69 2.09 -17.19
N CYS A 66 5.42 1.82 -16.87
CA CYS A 66 4.44 2.88 -16.63
C CYS A 66 4.85 3.82 -15.48
N SER A 67 5.49 3.30 -14.45
CA SER A 67 5.93 4.10 -13.30
C SER A 67 7.24 4.83 -13.56
N ALA A 68 8.23 4.19 -14.19
CA ALA A 68 9.55 4.73 -14.44
C ALA A 68 9.56 5.78 -15.57
N LEU A 69 8.72 5.61 -16.58
CA LEU A 69 8.68 6.49 -17.75
C LEU A 69 7.77 7.71 -17.57
N ARG A 70 7.07 7.84 -16.44
CA ARG A 70 6.18 8.98 -16.19
C ARG A 70 6.93 10.30 -16.07
N PHE A 71 6.33 11.37 -16.57
CA PHE A 71 6.86 12.73 -16.49
C PHE A 71 5.83 13.70 -15.92
N GLY A 72 6.18 14.42 -14.85
CA GLY A 72 5.31 15.41 -14.21
C GLY A 72 4.04 14.85 -13.57
N ILE A 73 3.97 13.53 -13.34
CA ILE A 73 2.78 12.84 -12.84
C ILE A 73 2.94 12.48 -11.38
N GLY A 74 1.91 12.80 -10.61
CA GLY A 74 1.89 12.69 -9.16
C GLY A 74 2.05 14.05 -8.50
N ASN A 75 1.24 14.29 -7.47
CA ASN A 75 1.20 15.58 -6.77
C ASN A 75 2.58 16.03 -6.27
N ASP A 76 3.38 15.09 -5.78
CA ASP A 76 4.67 15.38 -5.16
C ASP A 76 5.85 15.32 -6.16
N TYR A 77 5.58 15.13 -7.47
CA TYR A 77 6.63 14.92 -8.47
C TYR A 77 7.65 16.07 -8.50
N ARG A 78 7.18 17.31 -8.64
CA ARG A 78 8.05 18.51 -8.67
C ARG A 78 8.82 18.69 -7.35
N GLN A 79 8.15 18.45 -6.23
CA GLN A 79 8.79 18.53 -4.93
C GLN A 79 9.93 17.51 -4.80
N TYR A 80 9.74 16.29 -5.32
CA TYR A 80 10.82 15.29 -5.31
C TYR A 80 11.97 15.65 -6.22
N THR A 81 11.73 16.22 -7.40
CA THR A 81 12.83 16.65 -8.28
C THR A 81 13.65 17.77 -7.64
N GLN A 82 12.99 18.76 -7.03
CA GLN A 82 13.68 19.82 -6.29
C GLN A 82 14.43 19.27 -5.07
N THR A 83 13.79 18.42 -4.28
CA THR A 83 14.42 17.80 -3.10
C THR A 83 15.63 16.94 -3.48
N ALA A 84 15.59 16.27 -4.64
CA ALA A 84 16.72 15.50 -5.14
C ALA A 84 17.90 16.42 -5.52
N HIS A 85 17.62 17.54 -6.18
CA HIS A 85 18.63 18.56 -6.46
C HIS A 85 19.29 19.06 -5.16
N GLU A 86 18.48 19.55 -4.22
CA GLU A 86 18.95 20.06 -2.92
C GLU A 86 19.77 19.01 -2.14
N ALA A 87 19.33 17.75 -2.13
CA ALA A 87 20.07 16.67 -1.50
C ALA A 87 21.44 16.41 -2.13
N TYR A 88 21.55 16.61 -3.45
CA TYR A 88 22.79 16.40 -4.19
C TYR A 88 23.79 17.55 -3.97
N VAL A 89 23.34 18.80 -4.08
CA VAL A 89 24.19 19.98 -3.92
C VAL A 89 24.52 20.30 -2.45
N GLY A 90 23.97 19.55 -1.49
CA GLY A 90 24.23 19.76 -0.06
C GLY A 90 23.35 20.81 0.59
N GLY A 91 22.25 21.20 -0.06
CA GLY A 91 21.22 22.07 0.50
C GLY A 91 20.46 21.43 1.67
N TYR A 92 19.62 22.25 2.32
CA TYR A 92 18.78 21.77 3.42
C TYR A 92 17.58 20.99 2.90
N VAL A 93 17.47 19.74 3.31
CA VAL A 93 16.32 18.86 2.98
C VAL A 93 15.72 18.23 4.23
N VAL A 94 14.39 18.16 4.27
CA VAL A 94 13.63 17.57 5.38
C VAL A 94 13.41 16.05 5.16
N THR A 95 14.04 15.48 4.13
CA THR A 95 13.89 14.06 3.80
C THR A 95 14.82 13.16 4.61
N GLU A 96 14.44 11.89 4.73
CA GLU A 96 15.21 10.90 5.47
C GLU A 96 16.52 10.54 4.77
N ALA A 97 17.49 10.12 5.58
CA ALA A 97 18.87 9.85 5.15
C ALA A 97 18.98 8.86 3.96
N GLY A 98 18.13 7.82 3.95
CA GLY A 98 18.14 6.81 2.88
C GLY A 98 17.77 7.39 1.52
N PHE A 99 16.82 8.34 1.47
CA PHE A 99 16.50 9.06 0.24
C PHE A 99 17.68 9.89 -0.22
N ASN A 100 18.27 10.70 0.68
CA ASN A 100 19.36 11.61 0.35
C ASN A 100 20.60 10.84 -0.14
N TRP A 101 20.94 9.73 0.51
CA TRP A 101 22.03 8.86 0.08
C TRP A 101 21.77 8.23 -1.28
N LEU A 102 20.56 7.72 -1.51
CA LEU A 102 20.20 7.12 -2.79
C LEU A 102 20.34 8.13 -3.93
N VAL A 103 19.85 9.35 -3.75
CA VAL A 103 19.97 10.43 -4.74
C VAL A 103 21.43 10.72 -5.04
N ARG A 104 22.27 10.94 -4.01
CA ARG A 104 23.69 11.23 -4.19
C ARG A 104 24.42 10.12 -4.94
N ILE A 105 24.19 8.87 -4.57
CA ILE A 105 24.77 7.71 -5.24
C ILE A 105 24.36 7.67 -6.72
N LEU A 106 23.05 7.80 -7.00
CA LEU A 106 22.54 7.71 -8.37
C LEU A 106 23.06 8.86 -9.24
N TYR A 107 23.07 10.10 -8.76
CA TYR A 107 23.56 11.26 -9.52
C TYR A 107 25.07 11.20 -9.74
N THR A 108 25.82 10.72 -8.75
CA THR A 108 27.27 10.50 -8.90
C THR A 108 27.58 9.42 -9.92
N LEU A 109 26.88 8.27 -9.86
CA LEU A 109 27.10 7.18 -10.79
C LEU A 109 26.65 7.48 -12.23
N SER A 110 25.60 8.27 -12.39
CA SER A 110 25.10 8.67 -13.72
C SER A 110 25.82 9.88 -14.31
N GLY A 111 26.67 10.56 -13.54
CA GLY A 111 27.39 11.76 -13.98
C GLY A 111 26.51 12.99 -14.16
N GLY A 112 25.30 13.01 -13.58
CA GLY A 112 24.36 14.13 -13.70
C GLY A 112 23.08 13.96 -12.87
N GLU A 113 22.27 15.01 -12.80
CA GLU A 113 21.02 15.06 -12.03
C GLU A 113 19.86 14.42 -12.80
N TYR A 114 19.89 13.08 -12.92
CA TYR A 114 18.83 12.30 -13.59
C TYR A 114 17.77 11.86 -12.57
N TYR A 115 16.84 12.76 -12.22
CA TYR A 115 15.75 12.45 -11.28
C TYR A 115 14.84 11.31 -11.76
N GLU A 116 14.76 11.06 -13.07
CA GLU A 116 14.04 9.93 -13.66
C GLU A 116 14.60 8.60 -13.15
N LEU A 117 15.94 8.51 -12.98
CA LEU A 117 16.60 7.33 -12.44
C LEU A 117 16.20 7.11 -10.97
N VAL A 118 16.06 8.18 -10.18
CA VAL A 118 15.59 8.10 -8.80
C VAL A 118 14.18 7.53 -8.76
N PHE A 119 13.25 8.05 -9.58
CA PHE A 119 11.89 7.53 -9.67
C PHE A 119 11.85 6.08 -10.16
N ALA A 120 12.69 5.71 -11.13
CA ALA A 120 12.78 4.34 -11.62
C ALA A 120 13.24 3.37 -10.53
N VAL A 121 14.25 3.72 -9.73
CA VAL A 121 14.73 2.87 -8.62
C VAL A 121 13.65 2.72 -7.54
N PHE A 122 12.96 3.81 -7.16
CA PHE A 122 11.82 3.71 -6.23
C PHE A 122 10.70 2.84 -6.77
N ALA A 123 10.34 2.99 -8.06
CA ALA A 123 9.32 2.16 -8.70
C ALA A 123 9.72 0.69 -8.70
N PHE A 124 10.98 0.40 -9.09
CA PHE A 124 11.52 -0.97 -9.12
C PHE A 124 11.40 -1.66 -7.76
N VAL A 125 11.97 -1.03 -6.72
CA VAL A 125 12.02 -1.65 -5.38
C VAL A 125 10.62 -1.77 -4.78
N THR A 126 9.79 -0.73 -4.91
CA THR A 126 8.41 -0.71 -4.36
C THR A 126 7.56 -1.81 -5.00
N LEU A 127 7.56 -1.91 -6.32
CA LEU A 127 6.78 -2.92 -7.04
C LEU A 127 7.28 -4.33 -6.78
N PHE A 128 8.61 -4.51 -6.75
CA PHE A 128 9.20 -5.80 -6.43
C PHE A 128 8.76 -6.29 -5.05
N ILE A 129 8.80 -5.43 -4.03
CA ILE A 129 8.41 -5.79 -2.66
C ILE A 129 6.91 -6.06 -2.57
N PHE A 130 6.04 -5.25 -3.20
CA PHE A 130 4.59 -5.50 -3.22
C PHE A 130 4.26 -6.85 -3.87
N LEU A 131 4.77 -7.10 -5.08
CA LEU A 131 4.50 -8.36 -5.78
C LEU A 131 5.05 -9.57 -5.02
N LYS A 132 6.23 -9.44 -4.40
CA LYS A 132 6.80 -10.46 -3.53
C LYS A 132 5.92 -10.72 -2.31
N ALA A 133 5.44 -9.65 -1.64
CA ALA A 133 4.54 -9.77 -0.50
C ALA A 133 3.23 -10.48 -0.88
N PHE A 134 2.63 -10.10 -2.00
CA PHE A 134 1.41 -10.74 -2.50
C PHE A 134 1.63 -12.21 -2.85
N TYR A 135 2.71 -12.51 -3.56
CA TYR A 135 3.01 -13.89 -3.97
C TYR A 135 3.26 -14.82 -2.78
N GLU A 136 3.97 -14.36 -1.75
CA GLU A 136 4.37 -15.16 -0.60
C GLU A 136 3.33 -15.20 0.52
N GLN A 137 2.52 -14.14 0.69
CA GLN A 137 1.64 -14.01 1.86
C GLN A 137 0.14 -14.18 1.53
N SER A 138 -0.29 -13.93 0.29
CA SER A 138 -1.70 -14.08 -0.04
C SER A 138 -2.14 -15.54 -0.14
N THR A 139 -3.42 -15.77 0.13
CA THR A 139 -4.09 -17.05 -0.16
C THR A 139 -4.53 -17.14 -1.62
N ASP A 140 -4.80 -15.98 -2.25
CA ASP A 140 -5.16 -15.84 -3.66
C ASP A 140 -4.43 -14.61 -4.23
N PHE A 141 -3.39 -14.86 -5.03
CA PHE A 141 -2.59 -13.79 -5.65
C PHE A 141 -3.45 -12.94 -6.59
N ALA A 142 -4.28 -13.56 -7.41
CA ALA A 142 -5.07 -12.86 -8.42
C ALA A 142 -6.04 -11.89 -7.77
N PHE A 143 -6.73 -12.31 -6.72
CA PHE A 143 -7.67 -11.47 -6.01
C PHE A 143 -6.97 -10.37 -5.21
N THR A 144 -5.85 -10.67 -4.54
CA THR A 144 -5.00 -9.66 -3.87
C THR A 144 -4.51 -8.59 -4.84
N TYR A 145 -4.04 -9.01 -6.00
CA TYR A 145 -3.57 -8.11 -7.05
C TYR A 145 -4.71 -7.28 -7.66
N PHE A 146 -5.87 -7.89 -7.88
CA PHE A 146 -7.08 -7.19 -8.31
C PHE A 146 -7.44 -6.06 -7.34
N LEU A 147 -7.44 -6.33 -6.03
CA LEU A 147 -7.69 -5.30 -5.01
C LEU A 147 -6.62 -4.19 -5.05
N PHE A 148 -5.35 -4.55 -5.21
CA PHE A 148 -4.26 -3.58 -5.31
C PHE A 148 -4.43 -2.59 -6.46
N MET A 149 -4.87 -3.07 -7.62
CA MET A 149 -5.13 -2.24 -8.78
C MET A 149 -6.40 -1.42 -8.64
N THR A 150 -7.52 -2.05 -8.28
CA THR A 150 -8.85 -1.42 -8.26
C THR A 150 -9.07 -0.48 -7.08
N LEU A 151 -8.36 -0.64 -5.97
CA LEU A 151 -8.32 0.36 -4.90
C LEU A 151 -7.38 1.54 -5.22
N GLY A 152 -6.78 1.57 -6.41
CA GLY A 152 -5.92 2.65 -6.88
C GLY A 152 -4.53 2.68 -6.22
N LEU A 153 -4.17 1.68 -5.41
CA LEU A 153 -2.93 1.68 -4.64
C LEU A 153 -1.69 1.72 -5.53
N TYR A 154 -1.70 1.00 -6.65
CA TYR A 154 -0.61 1.08 -7.63
C TYR A 154 -0.40 2.52 -8.13
N PHE A 155 -1.46 3.19 -8.57
CA PHE A 155 -1.36 4.54 -9.13
C PHE A 155 -0.98 5.57 -8.08
N GLN A 156 -1.37 5.35 -6.83
CA GLN A 156 -0.96 6.21 -5.72
C GLN A 156 0.54 6.10 -5.39
N THR A 157 1.23 5.02 -5.80
CA THR A 157 2.71 4.94 -5.68
C THR A 157 3.43 6.04 -6.46
N TYR A 158 2.74 6.69 -7.43
CA TYR A 158 3.30 7.80 -8.18
C TYR A 158 3.41 9.09 -7.38
N ASN A 159 2.58 9.26 -6.34
CA ASN A 159 2.55 10.47 -5.53
C ASN A 159 3.68 10.48 -4.49
N THR A 160 3.56 9.71 -3.44
CA THR A 160 4.49 9.70 -2.30
C THR A 160 5.43 8.50 -2.37
N VAL A 161 6.41 8.53 -3.29
CA VAL A 161 7.27 7.36 -3.60
C VAL A 161 7.97 6.77 -2.37
N ARG A 162 8.50 7.60 -1.47
CA ARG A 162 9.18 7.17 -0.23
C ARG A 162 8.22 6.46 0.72
N TYR A 163 7.02 7.02 0.88
CA TYR A 163 6.00 6.46 1.74
C TYR A 163 5.51 5.10 1.23
N TYR A 164 5.26 4.96 -0.09
CA TYR A 164 4.81 3.69 -0.66
C TYR A 164 5.88 2.61 -0.64
N LEU A 165 7.16 2.97 -0.72
CA LEU A 165 8.25 2.04 -0.45
C LEU A 165 8.20 1.52 0.99
N ALA A 166 8.06 2.44 1.97
CA ALA A 166 7.95 2.06 3.37
C ALA A 166 6.68 1.21 3.65
N LEU A 167 5.55 1.52 2.99
CA LEU A 167 4.31 0.76 3.09
C LEU A 167 4.47 -0.67 2.52
N ALA A 168 5.15 -0.82 1.38
CA ALA A 168 5.44 -2.12 0.78
C ALA A 168 6.32 -2.98 1.71
N ILE A 169 7.35 -2.38 2.29
CA ILE A 169 8.24 -3.06 3.25
C ILE A 169 7.45 -3.44 4.51
N ALA A 170 6.60 -2.56 5.04
CA ALA A 170 5.77 -2.85 6.22
C ALA A 170 4.82 -4.04 5.95
N LEU A 171 4.15 -4.07 4.79
CA LEU A 171 3.31 -5.20 4.38
C LEU A 171 4.12 -6.50 4.30
N TYR A 172 5.30 -6.46 3.67
CA TYR A 172 6.17 -7.63 3.58
C TYR A 172 6.65 -8.10 4.95
N ALA A 173 6.96 -7.16 5.86
CA ALA A 173 7.47 -7.45 7.19
C ALA A 173 6.44 -8.07 8.14
N MET A 174 5.12 -7.94 7.88
CA MET A 174 4.05 -8.54 8.71
C MET A 174 4.23 -10.05 8.91
N ARG A 175 4.76 -10.75 7.91
CA ARG A 175 5.07 -12.19 8.00
C ARG A 175 5.98 -12.54 9.17
N TYR A 176 6.89 -11.66 9.53
CA TYR A 176 7.82 -11.89 10.64
C TYR A 176 7.14 -11.68 12.00
N VAL A 177 6.19 -10.75 12.10
CA VAL A 177 5.35 -10.60 13.29
C VAL A 177 4.52 -11.86 13.52
N LEU A 178 3.88 -12.36 12.48
CA LEU A 178 3.07 -13.59 12.51
C LEU A 178 3.93 -14.83 12.80
N GLY A 179 5.16 -14.87 12.28
CA GLY A 179 6.16 -15.90 12.53
C GLY A 179 6.90 -15.76 13.88
N ARG A 180 6.59 -14.74 14.69
CA ARG A 180 7.24 -14.44 15.98
C ARG A 180 8.75 -14.13 15.87
N ASP A 181 9.22 -13.70 14.69
CA ASP A 181 10.59 -13.27 14.46
C ASP A 181 10.68 -11.74 14.52
N LEU A 182 10.66 -11.21 15.75
CA LEU A 182 10.66 -9.77 15.99
C LEU A 182 11.95 -9.09 15.51
N ILE A 183 13.09 -9.79 15.53
CA ILE A 183 14.37 -9.23 15.11
C ILE A 183 14.31 -8.90 13.61
N LYS A 184 13.89 -9.86 12.79
CA LYS A 184 13.72 -9.61 11.34
C LYS A 184 12.65 -8.57 11.06
N PHE A 185 11.56 -8.58 11.83
CA PHE A 185 10.52 -7.55 11.69
C PHE A 185 11.10 -6.15 11.92
N VAL A 186 11.74 -5.93 13.06
CA VAL A 186 12.33 -4.63 13.42
C VAL A 186 13.39 -4.22 12.39
N PHE A 187 14.24 -5.14 11.94
CA PHE A 187 15.23 -4.86 10.89
C PHE A 187 14.58 -4.30 9.63
N TRP A 188 13.52 -4.94 9.11
CA TRP A 188 12.82 -4.46 7.91
C TRP A 188 12.16 -3.10 8.14
N ILE A 189 11.58 -2.86 9.32
CA ILE A 189 10.95 -1.58 9.62
C ILE A 189 12.00 -0.47 9.78
N LEU A 190 13.16 -0.73 10.38
CA LEU A 190 14.26 0.23 10.45
C LEU A 190 14.82 0.56 9.06
N LEU A 191 14.93 -0.44 8.18
CA LEU A 191 15.29 -0.23 6.77
C LEU A 191 14.28 0.68 6.06
N ALA A 192 12.98 0.44 6.26
CA ALA A 192 11.91 1.27 5.71
C ALA A 192 11.94 2.72 6.27
N ALA A 193 12.31 2.88 7.55
CA ALA A 193 12.39 4.17 8.22
C ALA A 193 13.50 5.08 7.65
N LEU A 194 14.52 4.51 6.99
CA LEU A 194 15.52 5.28 6.23
C LEU A 194 14.89 6.07 5.08
N PHE A 195 13.72 5.66 4.60
CA PHE A 195 12.99 6.33 3.52
C PHE A 195 11.76 7.09 4.02
N HIS A 196 11.10 6.60 5.09
CA HIS A 196 9.93 7.29 5.65
C HIS A 196 9.69 6.90 7.11
N LYS A 197 10.06 7.78 8.05
CA LYS A 197 10.07 7.50 9.50
C LYS A 197 8.71 7.17 10.12
N SER A 198 7.57 7.58 9.51
CA SER A 198 6.25 7.25 10.06
C SER A 198 6.00 5.74 10.18
N VAL A 199 6.74 4.92 9.42
CA VAL A 199 6.66 3.46 9.49
C VAL A 199 7.09 2.90 10.84
N LEU A 200 7.91 3.62 11.62
CA LEU A 200 8.33 3.20 12.96
C LEU A 200 7.14 2.96 13.90
N LEU A 201 6.03 3.64 13.68
CA LEU A 201 4.78 3.41 14.43
C LEU A 201 4.28 1.97 14.30
N THR A 202 4.62 1.28 13.23
CA THR A 202 4.20 -0.12 13.03
C THR A 202 4.88 -1.08 14.01
N ILE A 203 6.03 -0.73 14.57
CA ILE A 203 6.74 -1.61 15.53
C ILE A 203 5.86 -1.94 16.73
N PRO A 204 5.44 -0.97 17.56
CA PRO A 204 4.59 -1.27 18.71
C PRO A 204 3.19 -1.73 18.30
N VAL A 205 2.62 -1.14 17.24
CA VAL A 205 1.23 -1.42 16.84
C VAL A 205 1.09 -2.84 16.29
N TYR A 206 1.97 -3.30 15.41
CA TYR A 206 1.90 -4.66 14.86
C TYR A 206 2.19 -5.69 15.94
N TRP A 207 3.12 -5.37 16.86
CA TRP A 207 3.38 -6.25 17.98
C TRP A 207 2.15 -6.41 18.89
N ILE A 208 1.49 -5.31 19.28
CA ILE A 208 0.26 -5.33 20.07
C ILE A 208 -0.87 -6.06 19.31
N ALA A 209 -1.03 -5.79 18.01
CA ALA A 209 -2.03 -6.44 17.17
C ALA A 209 -1.77 -7.94 16.95
N SER A 210 -0.58 -8.45 17.25
CA SER A 210 -0.27 -9.88 17.13
C SER A 210 -0.83 -10.73 18.27
N PHE A 211 -1.39 -10.11 19.31
CA PHE A 211 -2.07 -10.77 20.42
C PHE A 211 -3.59 -10.67 20.24
N ALA A 212 -4.32 -11.69 20.70
CA ALA A 212 -5.77 -11.63 20.71
C ALA A 212 -6.28 -10.62 21.76
N TRP A 213 -7.03 -9.62 21.33
CA TRP A 213 -7.56 -8.61 22.24
C TRP A 213 -8.82 -9.11 22.93
N LYS A 214 -8.85 -8.94 24.24
CA LYS A 214 -10.05 -9.17 25.05
C LYS A 214 -11.04 -8.03 24.83
N LYS A 215 -12.33 -8.29 25.01
CA LYS A 215 -13.41 -7.29 24.84
C LYS A 215 -13.14 -5.99 25.62
N TRP A 216 -12.66 -6.08 26.86
CA TRP A 216 -12.36 -4.91 27.67
C TRP A 216 -11.21 -4.06 27.08
N MET A 217 -10.21 -4.68 26.40
CA MET A 217 -9.12 -3.95 25.74
C MET A 217 -9.65 -3.14 24.55
N VAL A 218 -10.58 -3.72 23.80
CA VAL A 218 -11.24 -3.02 22.67
C VAL A 218 -12.04 -1.83 23.20
N ILE A 219 -12.84 -2.04 24.26
CA ILE A 219 -13.62 -0.96 24.89
C ILE A 219 -12.70 0.13 25.44
N ALA A 220 -11.65 -0.25 26.17
CA ALA A 220 -10.67 0.70 26.69
C ALA A 220 -9.97 1.50 25.56
N GLY A 221 -9.65 0.85 24.44
CA GLY A 221 -9.09 1.50 23.25
C GLY A 221 -10.04 2.54 22.65
N PHE A 222 -11.34 2.23 22.57
CA PHE A 222 -12.35 3.19 22.10
C PHE A 222 -12.51 4.37 23.07
N VAL A 223 -12.60 4.10 24.38
CA VAL A 223 -12.69 5.16 25.41
C VAL A 223 -11.46 6.05 25.39
N PHE A 224 -10.27 5.47 25.30
CA PHE A 224 -9.02 6.22 25.14
C PHE A 224 -9.02 7.09 23.88
N SER A 225 -9.42 6.54 22.73
CA SER A 225 -9.47 7.27 21.46
C SER A 225 -10.47 8.42 21.49
N ALA A 226 -11.65 8.21 22.13
CA ALA A 226 -12.64 9.26 22.38
C ALA A 226 -12.07 10.35 23.29
N GLY A 227 -11.34 10.00 24.35
CA GLY A 227 -10.64 10.94 25.22
C GLY A 227 -9.60 11.78 24.45
N CYS A 228 -8.82 11.15 23.58
CA CYS A 228 -7.88 11.85 22.70
C CYS A 228 -8.60 12.81 21.74
N PHE A 229 -9.75 12.43 21.21
CA PHE A 229 -10.55 13.30 20.34
C PHE A 229 -11.10 14.53 21.10
N LEU A 230 -11.57 14.33 22.33
CA LEU A 230 -11.99 15.43 23.21
C LEU A 230 -10.82 16.37 23.56
N ALA A 231 -9.61 15.80 23.74
CA ALA A 231 -8.38 16.53 24.02
C ALA A 231 -7.60 16.93 22.75
N LYS A 232 -8.26 17.02 21.57
CA LYS A 232 -7.63 17.22 20.25
C LYS A 232 -6.61 18.36 20.21
N GLY A 233 -6.88 19.47 20.89
CA GLY A 233 -5.97 20.62 20.95
C GLY A 233 -4.64 20.32 21.63
N LEU A 234 -4.63 19.51 22.70
CA LEU A 234 -3.40 19.05 23.37
C LEU A 234 -2.65 18.05 22.50
N ILE A 235 -3.37 17.07 21.94
CA ILE A 235 -2.78 16.02 21.08
C ILE A 235 -2.15 16.65 19.81
N LEU A 236 -2.81 17.66 19.22
CA LEU A 236 -2.27 18.38 18.06
C LEU A 236 -0.96 19.14 18.43
N LYS A 237 -0.92 19.81 19.59
CA LYS A 237 0.31 20.46 20.08
C LYS A 237 1.45 19.47 20.24
N ILE A 238 1.19 18.30 20.82
CA ILE A 238 2.20 17.22 20.94
C ILE A 238 2.66 16.74 19.57
N ALA A 239 1.72 16.55 18.63
CA ALA A 239 2.05 16.12 17.27
C ALA A 239 2.93 17.15 16.54
N LEU A 240 2.65 18.43 16.66
CA LEU A 240 3.44 19.52 16.06
C LEU A 240 4.81 19.68 16.74
N PHE A 241 4.89 19.46 18.06
CA PHE A 241 6.18 19.42 18.74
C PHE A 241 7.09 18.30 18.22
N LEU A 242 6.52 17.12 17.91
CA LEU A 242 7.26 16.00 17.34
C LEU A 242 7.56 16.16 15.83
N TYR A 243 6.69 16.89 15.12
CA TYR A 243 6.78 17.13 13.68
C TYR A 243 6.51 18.60 13.33
N PRO A 244 7.44 19.52 13.62
CA PRO A 244 7.26 20.97 13.37
C PRO A 244 7.06 21.30 11.89
N SER A 245 7.52 20.41 10.99
CA SER A 245 7.41 20.61 9.53
C SER A 245 5.98 20.66 9.00
N TYR A 246 4.97 20.29 9.79
CA TYR A 246 3.56 20.43 9.42
C TYR A 246 2.93 21.73 9.86
N GLU A 247 3.61 22.51 10.72
CA GLU A 247 3.17 23.83 11.14
C GLU A 247 3.12 24.77 9.93
N ASN A 248 2.04 25.52 9.81
CA ASN A 248 1.80 26.44 8.68
C ASN A 248 1.68 25.77 7.29
N THR A 249 1.34 24.49 7.22
CA THR A 249 1.04 23.78 5.97
C THR A 249 -0.45 23.53 5.81
N VAL A 250 -0.90 23.31 4.57
CA VAL A 250 -2.29 22.90 4.27
C VAL A 250 -2.68 21.56 4.94
N TYR A 251 -1.70 20.78 5.38
CA TYR A 251 -1.93 19.51 6.08
C TYR A 251 -2.33 19.68 7.54
N LEU A 252 -2.21 20.90 8.11
CA LEU A 252 -2.53 21.20 9.52
C LEU A 252 -4.01 20.96 9.83
N GLU A 253 -4.90 21.19 8.87
CA GLU A 253 -6.33 20.98 9.03
C GLU A 253 -6.71 19.51 9.25
N GLY A 254 -5.82 18.60 8.95
CA GLY A 254 -6.07 17.16 9.02
C GLY A 254 -7.06 16.71 7.94
N GLY A 255 -7.84 15.70 8.27
CA GLY A 255 -8.90 15.19 7.41
C GLY A 255 -8.70 13.72 7.05
N THR A 256 -9.81 13.03 6.87
CA THR A 256 -9.84 11.62 6.45
C THR A 256 -10.85 11.42 5.33
N ASN A 257 -10.55 10.47 4.45
CA ASN A 257 -11.46 10.14 3.37
C ASN A 257 -12.61 9.24 3.89
N PRO A 258 -13.89 9.70 3.83
CA PRO A 258 -15.04 8.90 4.27
C PRO A 258 -15.15 7.53 3.60
N ILE A 259 -14.71 7.43 2.33
CA ILE A 259 -14.70 6.15 1.59
C ILE A 259 -13.75 5.15 2.26
N SER A 260 -12.61 5.60 2.79
CA SER A 260 -11.67 4.73 3.50
C SER A 260 -12.25 4.21 4.83
N ILE A 261 -12.99 5.06 5.55
CA ILE A 261 -13.72 4.66 6.77
C ILE A 261 -14.80 3.64 6.43
N LEU A 262 -15.66 3.95 5.44
CA LEU A 262 -16.74 3.05 5.00
C LEU A 262 -16.17 1.68 4.58
N ARG A 263 -15.11 1.67 3.78
CA ARG A 263 -14.44 0.42 3.38
C ARG A 263 -13.94 -0.37 4.59
N GLY A 264 -13.28 0.29 5.55
CA GLY A 264 -12.80 -0.35 6.77
C GLY A 264 -13.94 -0.97 7.59
N VAL A 265 -15.07 -0.27 7.73
CA VAL A 265 -16.27 -0.76 8.43
C VAL A 265 -16.91 -1.95 7.70
N LEU A 266 -17.02 -1.88 6.36
CA LEU A 266 -17.56 -3.00 5.58
C LEU A 266 -16.68 -4.26 5.67
N VAL A 267 -15.35 -4.09 5.66
CA VAL A 267 -14.41 -5.21 5.84
C VAL A 267 -14.51 -5.79 7.25
N LEU A 268 -14.69 -4.96 8.29
CA LEU A 268 -14.97 -5.44 9.65
C LEU A 268 -16.30 -6.21 9.71
N GLY A 269 -17.35 -5.71 9.07
CA GLY A 269 -18.65 -6.39 8.97
C GLY A 269 -18.52 -7.77 8.32
N LEU A 270 -17.78 -7.84 7.20
CA LEU A 270 -17.47 -9.10 6.52
C LEU A 270 -16.69 -10.05 7.43
N TYR A 271 -15.71 -9.55 8.20
CA TYR A 271 -14.95 -10.34 9.16
C TYR A 271 -15.84 -10.92 10.26
N LEU A 272 -16.68 -10.09 10.90
CA LEU A 272 -17.57 -10.53 11.98
C LEU A 272 -18.57 -11.58 11.49
N TRP A 273 -19.12 -11.38 10.28
CA TRP A 273 -19.99 -12.36 9.65
C TRP A 273 -19.26 -13.66 9.35
N TYR A 274 -18.08 -13.61 8.74
CA TYR A 274 -17.24 -14.75 8.42
C TYR A 274 -16.83 -15.51 9.69
N HIS A 275 -16.34 -14.80 10.70
CA HIS A 275 -15.91 -15.37 11.97
C HIS A 275 -17.06 -16.13 12.68
N LYS A 276 -18.25 -15.53 12.75
CA LYS A 276 -19.43 -16.16 13.35
C LYS A 276 -19.85 -17.45 12.64
N ARG A 277 -19.66 -17.52 11.32
CA ARG A 277 -20.16 -18.63 10.50
C ARG A 277 -19.17 -19.77 10.33
N TYR A 278 -17.90 -19.46 10.14
CA TYR A 278 -16.87 -20.42 9.72
C TYR A 278 -15.77 -20.69 10.76
N VAL A 279 -15.52 -19.80 11.71
CA VAL A 279 -14.47 -20.00 12.73
C VAL A 279 -15.09 -20.67 13.96
N ARG A 280 -15.14 -22.00 13.96
CA ARG A 280 -15.81 -22.78 15.04
C ARG A 280 -14.87 -23.32 16.12
N ALA A 281 -13.64 -23.71 15.79
CA ALA A 281 -12.80 -24.50 16.69
C ALA A 281 -11.42 -23.88 17.01
N LYS A 282 -10.81 -23.17 16.09
CA LYS A 282 -9.49 -22.57 16.27
C LYS A 282 -9.44 -21.21 15.61
N GLU A 283 -9.12 -20.19 16.42
CA GLU A 283 -8.96 -18.85 15.93
C GLU A 283 -7.79 -18.75 14.92
N ASP A 284 -8.07 -18.27 13.70
CA ASP A 284 -7.03 -17.99 12.73
C ASP A 284 -6.28 -16.71 13.14
N ARG A 285 -5.12 -16.91 13.76
CA ARG A 285 -4.28 -15.81 14.28
C ARG A 285 -3.91 -14.78 13.22
N GLU A 286 -3.71 -15.20 11.98
CA GLU A 286 -3.37 -14.31 10.88
C GLU A 286 -4.58 -13.44 10.53
N LEU A 287 -5.76 -14.05 10.42
CA LEU A 287 -6.99 -13.32 10.13
C LEU A 287 -7.36 -12.36 11.26
N LEU A 288 -7.22 -12.79 12.52
CA LEU A 288 -7.42 -11.94 13.69
C LEU A 288 -6.47 -10.73 13.69
N PHE A 289 -5.18 -10.94 13.42
CA PHE A 289 -4.20 -9.88 13.30
C PHE A 289 -4.61 -8.83 12.25
N TYR A 290 -5.02 -9.27 11.06
CA TYR A 290 -5.49 -8.37 10.01
C TYR A 290 -6.76 -7.62 10.42
N ALA A 291 -7.69 -8.29 11.10
CA ALA A 291 -8.94 -7.68 11.57
C ALA A 291 -8.68 -6.61 12.64
N GLN A 292 -7.76 -6.87 13.57
CA GLN A 292 -7.36 -5.90 14.61
C GLN A 292 -6.67 -4.67 13.99
N LEU A 293 -5.80 -4.86 13.01
CA LEU A 293 -5.20 -3.74 12.26
C LEU A 293 -6.25 -2.96 11.47
N ASN A 294 -7.19 -3.63 10.82
CA ASN A 294 -8.28 -2.96 10.12
C ASN A 294 -9.17 -2.16 11.08
N LEU A 295 -9.46 -2.67 12.28
CA LEU A 295 -10.15 -1.93 13.33
C LEU A 295 -9.40 -0.67 13.73
N LEU A 296 -8.08 -0.79 13.96
CA LEU A 296 -7.23 0.37 14.26
C LEU A 296 -7.23 1.40 13.14
N SER A 297 -7.23 0.97 11.88
CA SER A 297 -7.36 1.89 10.74
C SER A 297 -8.62 2.72 10.83
N VAL A 298 -9.78 2.10 11.14
CA VAL A 298 -11.05 2.81 11.31
C VAL A 298 -10.99 3.75 12.50
N VAL A 299 -10.51 3.28 13.65
CA VAL A 299 -10.36 4.10 14.88
C VAL A 299 -9.49 5.32 14.62
N VAL A 300 -8.35 5.15 13.96
CA VAL A 300 -7.44 6.24 13.62
C VAL A 300 -8.11 7.24 12.67
N CYS A 301 -8.79 6.78 11.64
CA CYS A 301 -9.50 7.66 10.70
C CYS A 301 -10.64 8.44 11.35
N VAL A 302 -11.34 7.88 12.34
CA VAL A 302 -12.49 8.52 13.00
C VAL A 302 -12.03 9.46 14.12
N PHE A 303 -11.26 8.95 15.08
CA PHE A 303 -10.93 9.68 16.29
C PHE A 303 -9.71 10.60 16.18
N PHE A 304 -8.83 10.36 15.22
CA PHE A 304 -7.61 11.14 15.04
C PHE A 304 -7.61 11.93 13.72
N SER A 305 -8.78 12.10 13.10
CA SER A 305 -8.96 12.84 11.83
C SER A 305 -8.41 14.26 11.84
N PHE A 306 -8.26 14.86 13.01
CA PHE A 306 -7.71 16.20 13.22
C PHE A 306 -6.17 16.27 13.11
N LEU A 307 -5.49 15.14 13.05
CA LEU A 307 -4.03 15.10 12.91
C LEU A 307 -3.59 15.27 11.46
N PRO A 308 -2.49 15.99 11.20
CA PRO A 308 -1.90 16.08 9.87
C PRO A 308 -1.59 14.69 9.29
N VAL A 309 -1.92 14.50 8.02
CA VAL A 309 -1.62 13.28 7.23
C VAL A 309 -1.94 11.94 7.92
N VAL A 310 -2.91 11.94 8.83
CA VAL A 310 -3.34 10.75 9.60
C VAL A 310 -3.72 9.56 8.70
N THR A 311 -4.20 9.83 7.49
CA THR A 311 -4.51 8.79 6.48
C THR A 311 -3.30 7.93 6.13
N ARG A 312 -2.07 8.49 6.14
CA ARG A 312 -0.84 7.72 5.93
C ARG A 312 -0.60 6.71 7.05
N ILE A 313 -0.90 7.09 8.29
CA ILE A 313 -0.82 6.16 9.45
C ILE A 313 -1.87 5.06 9.30
N ALA A 314 -3.11 5.41 8.96
CA ALA A 314 -4.19 4.46 8.77
C ALA A 314 -3.91 3.45 7.63
N TYR A 315 -3.19 3.84 6.58
CA TYR A 315 -2.85 2.96 5.48
C TYR A 315 -1.89 1.83 5.87
N TYR A 316 -0.95 2.05 6.82
CA TYR A 316 -0.13 0.95 7.35
C TYR A 316 -0.97 -0.17 7.95
N PHE A 317 -2.16 0.16 8.45
CA PHE A 317 -3.07 -0.80 9.06
C PHE A 317 -4.05 -1.36 8.03
N SER A 318 -4.66 -0.51 7.19
CA SER A 318 -5.67 -0.93 6.21
C SER A 318 -5.09 -1.67 5.00
N ILE A 319 -3.78 -1.61 4.74
CA ILE A 319 -3.15 -2.38 3.67
C ILE A 319 -3.35 -3.90 3.84
N THR A 320 -3.59 -4.36 5.07
CA THR A 320 -3.93 -5.76 5.38
C THR A 320 -5.19 -6.24 4.68
N GLN A 321 -6.10 -5.33 4.30
CA GLN A 321 -7.32 -5.67 3.55
C GLN A 321 -7.00 -6.44 2.26
N LEU A 322 -5.84 -6.17 1.63
CA LEU A 322 -5.39 -6.88 0.44
C LEU A 322 -5.15 -8.38 0.67
N LEU A 323 -4.77 -8.76 1.88
CA LEU A 323 -4.54 -10.16 2.27
C LEU A 323 -5.75 -10.75 2.99
N MET A 324 -6.46 -9.94 3.76
CA MET A 324 -7.59 -10.33 4.59
C MET A 324 -8.82 -10.72 3.76
N ILE A 325 -9.19 -9.88 2.77
CA ILE A 325 -10.38 -10.10 1.95
C ILE A 325 -10.30 -11.41 1.15
N PRO A 326 -9.21 -11.68 0.38
CA PRO A 326 -9.06 -12.96 -0.32
C PRO A 326 -9.08 -14.16 0.61
N LYS A 327 -8.50 -14.04 1.80
CA LYS A 327 -8.49 -15.10 2.79
C LYS A 327 -9.90 -15.44 3.32
N MET A 328 -10.69 -14.42 3.66
CA MET A 328 -12.08 -14.63 4.10
C MET A 328 -12.94 -15.21 2.98
N VAL A 329 -12.87 -14.63 1.78
CA VAL A 329 -13.70 -15.06 0.65
C VAL A 329 -13.32 -16.47 0.22
N GLY A 330 -12.02 -16.81 0.16
CA GLY A 330 -11.55 -18.16 -0.16
C GLY A 330 -11.95 -19.21 0.89
N GLY A 331 -12.16 -18.81 2.14
CA GLY A 331 -12.58 -19.67 3.24
C GLY A 331 -14.09 -19.91 3.33
N ILE A 332 -14.91 -19.32 2.44
CA ILE A 332 -16.35 -19.62 2.37
C ILE A 332 -16.55 -21.01 1.77
N GLU A 333 -17.15 -21.93 2.53
CA GLU A 333 -17.31 -23.33 2.14
C GLU A 333 -18.32 -23.50 0.99
N GLU A 334 -19.45 -22.77 1.05
CA GLU A 334 -20.53 -22.87 0.06
C GLU A 334 -20.14 -22.12 -1.23
N GLU A 335 -19.95 -22.86 -2.30
CA GLU A 335 -19.47 -22.31 -3.58
C GLU A 335 -20.36 -21.19 -4.16
N LYS A 336 -21.69 -21.34 -4.07
CA LYS A 336 -22.64 -20.31 -4.54
C LYS A 336 -22.47 -19.01 -3.76
N LEU A 337 -22.35 -19.10 -2.44
CA LEU A 337 -22.19 -17.96 -1.56
C LEU A 337 -20.82 -17.31 -1.77
N ARG A 338 -19.76 -18.11 -1.92
CA ARG A 338 -18.41 -17.63 -2.25
C ARG A 338 -18.41 -16.82 -3.54
N ARG A 339 -19.01 -17.34 -4.62
CA ARG A 339 -19.14 -16.64 -5.91
C ARG A 339 -19.92 -15.32 -5.76
N LEU A 340 -21.03 -15.35 -4.99
CA LEU A 340 -21.84 -14.15 -4.74
C LEU A 340 -21.02 -13.07 -4.01
N VAL A 341 -20.35 -13.43 -2.90
CA VAL A 341 -19.52 -12.49 -2.11
C VAL A 341 -18.35 -11.97 -2.95
N THR A 342 -17.68 -12.85 -3.71
CA THR A 342 -16.63 -12.44 -4.66
C THR A 342 -17.15 -11.39 -5.65
N GLY A 343 -18.33 -11.64 -6.24
CA GLY A 343 -18.95 -10.72 -7.20
C GLY A 343 -19.28 -9.36 -6.58
N ILE A 344 -19.86 -9.35 -5.38
CA ILE A 344 -20.18 -8.12 -4.64
C ILE A 344 -18.90 -7.31 -4.37
N VAL A 345 -17.85 -7.96 -3.85
CA VAL A 345 -16.57 -7.29 -3.58
C VAL A 345 -15.94 -6.77 -4.88
N ALA A 346 -15.97 -7.56 -5.96
CA ALA A 346 -15.42 -7.17 -7.24
C ALA A 346 -16.15 -5.94 -7.83
N ILE A 347 -17.48 -5.94 -7.80
CA ILE A 347 -18.28 -4.80 -8.27
C ILE A 347 -17.97 -3.55 -7.42
N ALA A 348 -17.96 -3.67 -6.10
CA ALA A 348 -17.61 -2.56 -5.22
C ALA A 348 -16.22 -1.98 -5.52
N CYS A 349 -15.23 -2.83 -5.75
CA CYS A 349 -13.87 -2.40 -6.10
C CYS A 349 -13.79 -1.74 -7.48
N VAL A 350 -14.53 -2.23 -8.47
CA VAL A 350 -14.60 -1.58 -9.81
C VAL A 350 -15.25 -0.20 -9.69
N VAL A 351 -16.32 -0.06 -8.90
CA VAL A 351 -16.95 1.24 -8.63
C VAL A 351 -15.96 2.19 -7.94
N LEU A 352 -15.22 1.71 -6.93
CA LEU A 352 -14.18 2.50 -6.26
C LEU A 352 -13.07 2.92 -7.22
N PHE A 353 -12.69 2.05 -8.16
CA PHE A 353 -11.71 2.39 -9.19
C PHE A 353 -12.22 3.47 -10.14
N ALA A 354 -13.48 3.38 -10.56
CA ALA A 354 -14.11 4.42 -11.39
C ALA A 354 -14.15 5.78 -10.66
N ILE A 355 -14.52 5.79 -9.37
CA ILE A 355 -14.49 6.99 -8.53
C ILE A 355 -13.07 7.55 -8.41
N PHE A 356 -12.08 6.67 -8.20
CA PHE A 356 -10.67 7.05 -8.13
C PHE A 356 -10.21 7.71 -9.43
N LEU A 357 -10.49 7.11 -10.59
CA LEU A 357 -10.13 7.66 -11.89
C LEU A 357 -10.86 8.98 -12.20
N ALA A 358 -12.13 9.10 -11.81
CA ALA A 358 -12.89 10.35 -11.94
C ALA A 358 -12.32 11.51 -11.09
N GLY A 359 -11.59 11.19 -10.02
CA GLY A 359 -10.90 12.17 -9.18
C GLY A 359 -9.40 12.31 -9.48
N ALA A 360 -8.87 11.61 -10.48
CA ALA A 360 -7.43 11.50 -10.69
C ALA A 360 -6.76 12.79 -11.23
N ASP A 361 -7.54 13.75 -11.70
CA ASP A 361 -7.06 15.08 -12.13
C ASP A 361 -7.14 16.15 -11.04
N LYS A 362 -7.73 15.82 -9.87
CA LYS A 362 -7.92 16.79 -8.79
C LYS A 362 -6.57 17.21 -8.17
N PRO A 363 -6.49 18.47 -7.66
CA PRO A 363 -5.37 18.88 -6.84
C PRO A 363 -5.13 17.89 -5.69
N GLY A 364 -3.87 17.53 -5.45
CA GLY A 364 -3.49 16.52 -4.45
C GLY A 364 -3.44 15.08 -4.99
N VAL A 365 -3.93 14.81 -6.21
CA VAL A 365 -3.80 13.51 -6.89
C VAL A 365 -2.88 13.61 -8.10
N GLY A 366 -3.16 14.50 -9.06
CA GLY A 366 -2.28 14.85 -10.16
C GLY A 366 -1.83 13.70 -11.07
N LEU A 367 -2.72 12.72 -11.33
CA LEU A 367 -2.39 11.54 -12.15
C LEU A 367 -2.76 11.70 -13.62
N LEU A 368 -3.53 12.72 -13.99
CA LEU A 368 -3.99 12.99 -15.35
C LEU A 368 -3.56 14.38 -15.83
N PRO A 369 -3.17 14.52 -17.12
CA PRO A 369 -2.97 13.45 -18.11
C PRO A 369 -1.69 12.65 -17.87
N TYR A 370 -1.63 11.40 -18.36
CA TYR A 370 -0.39 10.62 -18.35
C TYR A 370 0.57 11.19 -19.40
N ARG A 371 1.78 11.51 -18.97
CA ARG A 371 2.88 11.97 -19.82
C ARG A 371 4.12 11.12 -19.56
N SER A 372 4.95 10.99 -20.59
CA SER A 372 6.20 10.24 -20.53
C SER A 372 7.38 11.09 -20.95
N TRP A 373 8.46 11.03 -20.17
CA TRP A 373 9.70 11.74 -20.50
C TRP A 373 10.34 11.28 -21.83
N LEU A 374 9.91 10.15 -22.39
CA LEU A 374 10.34 9.72 -23.74
C LEU A 374 9.84 10.66 -24.84
N PHE A 375 8.75 11.39 -24.61
CA PHE A 375 8.08 12.25 -25.59
C PHE A 375 8.14 13.72 -25.19
N GLU A 376 8.62 14.04 -23.99
CA GLU A 376 8.74 15.42 -23.51
C GLU A 376 10.14 15.96 -23.79
N ALA A 377 10.20 17.11 -24.46
CA ALA A 377 11.46 17.76 -24.78
C ALA A 377 12.09 18.54 -23.61
N GLU A 378 11.25 18.99 -22.65
CA GLU A 378 11.69 19.81 -21.53
C GLU A 378 11.93 18.94 -20.29
N ARG A 379 13.14 19.00 -19.74
CA ARG A 379 13.47 18.46 -18.42
C ARG A 379 13.45 19.58 -17.39
N TYR A 380 13.10 19.26 -16.14
CA TYR A 380 13.30 20.19 -15.02
C TYR A 380 14.80 20.35 -14.77
N ILE A 381 15.36 21.49 -15.18
CA ILE A 381 16.76 21.84 -14.90
C ILE A 381 16.74 22.83 -13.74
N TYR A 382 17.30 22.43 -12.60
CA TYR A 382 17.54 23.30 -11.46
C TYR A 382 18.93 23.92 -11.61
N LYS A 383 18.99 25.25 -11.59
CA LYS A 383 20.24 26.01 -11.60
C LYS A 383 20.62 26.44 -10.19
#